data_b5e2abf0a0c96ffbc23d9ac1935be28e
#
_entry.id   b5e2abf0a0c96ffbc23d9ac1935be28e
#
_cell.length_a   1.000
_cell.length_b   1.000
_cell.length_c   1.000
_cell.angle_alpha   90.00
_cell.angle_beta   90.00
_cell.angle_gamma   90.00
#
_symmetry.space_group_name_H-M   'P 1'
#
loop_
_entity.id
_entity.type
_entity.pdbx_description
1 polymer ?
#
loop_
_entity_poly.entity_id
_entity_poly.type
_entity_poly.pdbx_seq_one_letter_code
_entity_poly.pdbx_strand_id
1 'polypeptide(L)'
;MGFQYEKILVKARENSTLNNLTWDHLTKGENVNEIGLNKSELDTPVLWVDLDKLERNIEVLGAYFREAGVSWRPHTKGVKVPAIAHKAMVEGALGVTCAKLGEAEIMAAAGITDILIANQVVGPRKYLRLVNLCRRVDVKIAVDSDATLADLGQAAVEKRVEVGIL
;
A
#
# COMPACT_ATOMS: atom_id res chain seq x y z
N MET A 1 20.54 -4.50 6.89
CA MET A 1 20.27 -4.47 5.44
C MET A 1 19.04 -3.59 5.23
N GLY A 2 19.28 -2.33 4.84
CA GLY A 2 18.22 -1.38 4.57
C GLY A 2 17.55 -1.70 3.25
N PHE A 3 16.24 -1.92 3.27
CA PHE A 3 15.45 -1.93 2.04
C PHE A 3 15.42 -0.50 1.52
N GLN A 4 16.13 -0.25 0.42
CA GLN A 4 15.89 0.93 -0.39
C GLN A 4 14.46 0.82 -0.96
N TYR A 5 13.59 1.75 -0.53
CA TYR A 5 12.29 1.89 -1.17
C TYR A 5 12.54 2.41 -2.58
N GLU A 6 12.14 1.63 -3.60
CA GLU A 6 12.08 2.14 -4.97
C GLU A 6 11.19 3.37 -4.98
N LYS A 7 11.72 4.48 -5.46
CA LYS A 7 10.97 5.73 -5.55
C LYS A 7 9.89 5.59 -6.61
N ILE A 8 8.65 5.86 -6.24
CA ILE A 8 7.53 5.93 -7.17
C ILE A 8 7.27 7.40 -7.46
N LEU A 9 7.52 7.81 -8.69
CA LEU A 9 7.26 9.16 -9.16
C LEU A 9 5.91 9.23 -9.86
N VAL A 10 5.06 10.12 -9.39
CA VAL A 10 3.76 10.41 -9.99
C VAL A 10 3.94 11.61 -10.92
N LYS A 11 3.57 11.46 -12.19
CA LYS A 11 3.68 12.55 -13.18
C LYS A 11 2.86 13.77 -12.71
N ALA A 12 3.54 14.87 -12.40
CA ALA A 12 2.89 16.16 -12.26
C ALA A 12 2.52 16.70 -13.65
N ARG A 13 1.37 17.39 -13.76
CA ARG A 13 0.95 18.04 -15.01
C ARG A 13 2.02 19.03 -15.48
N GLU A 14 2.27 19.01 -16.77
CA GLU A 14 3.26 19.86 -17.45
C GLU A 14 3.06 21.33 -17.11
N ASN A 15 4.04 21.94 -16.46
CA ASN A 15 4.52 23.31 -16.60
C ASN A 15 5.49 23.66 -15.47
N SER A 16 6.79 23.43 -15.69
CA SER A 16 7.83 24.31 -15.14
C SER A 16 9.18 23.97 -15.77
N THR A 17 9.81 24.98 -16.30
CA THR A 17 11.17 25.02 -16.80
C THR A 17 12.18 24.85 -15.65
N LEU A 18 12.89 23.73 -15.63
CA LEU A 18 14.06 23.52 -14.78
C LEU A 18 15.31 23.41 -15.67
N ASN A 19 15.84 24.56 -16.10
CA ASN A 19 17.00 24.63 -16.99
C ASN A 19 18.36 24.77 -16.27
N ASN A 20 18.51 24.47 -14.97
CA ASN A 20 19.73 24.76 -14.23
C ASN A 20 20.26 23.62 -13.34
N LEU A 21 20.09 22.35 -13.72
CA LEU A 21 20.78 21.24 -13.04
C LEU A 21 22.17 21.06 -13.64
N THR A 22 23.22 21.45 -12.91
CA THR A 22 24.62 21.20 -13.27
C THR A 22 25.12 19.90 -12.66
N TRP A 23 26.13 19.28 -13.27
CA TRP A 23 26.78 18.05 -12.76
C TRP A 23 27.23 18.16 -11.29
N ASP A 24 27.52 19.37 -10.81
CA ASP A 24 27.89 19.62 -9.42
C ASP A 24 26.77 19.28 -8.40
N HIS A 25 25.51 19.43 -8.76
CA HIS A 25 24.38 19.08 -7.89
C HIS A 25 24.20 17.58 -7.78
N LEU A 26 24.47 16.84 -8.86
CA LEU A 26 24.32 15.38 -8.90
C LEU A 26 25.41 14.64 -8.11
N THR A 27 26.61 15.24 -7.99
CA THR A 27 27.76 14.61 -7.30
C THR A 27 27.81 14.88 -5.80
N LYS A 28 27.07 15.85 -5.28
CA LYS A 28 27.10 16.25 -3.86
C LYS A 28 26.09 15.52 -2.97
N GLY A 29 25.34 14.55 -3.49
CA GLY A 29 24.33 13.80 -2.72
C GLY A 29 23.21 14.67 -2.18
N GLU A 30 23.01 15.86 -2.74
CA GLU A 30 21.87 16.71 -2.45
C GLU A 30 20.60 16.00 -2.94
N ASN A 31 19.54 15.97 -2.12
CA ASN A 31 18.24 15.44 -2.50
C ASN A 31 17.73 16.23 -3.70
N VAL A 32 17.92 15.70 -4.90
CA VAL A 32 17.34 16.26 -6.12
C VAL A 32 15.83 16.15 -5.96
N ASN A 33 15.16 17.30 -5.93
CA ASN A 33 13.69 17.30 -5.95
C ASN A 33 13.25 16.83 -7.34
N GLU A 34 12.85 15.56 -7.45
CA GLU A 34 12.46 14.93 -8.69
C GLU A 34 11.10 15.44 -9.22
N ILE A 35 10.42 16.29 -8.44
CA ILE A 35 9.15 16.90 -8.85
C ILE A 35 9.41 17.93 -9.96
N GLY A 36 8.77 17.69 -11.11
CA GLY A 36 8.90 18.57 -12.28
C GLY A 36 9.97 18.15 -13.29
N LEU A 37 10.76 17.12 -13.00
CA LEU A 37 11.71 16.57 -13.97
C LEU A 37 10.98 15.88 -15.13
N ASN A 38 11.58 15.96 -16.32
CA ASN A 38 11.15 15.16 -17.45
C ASN A 38 11.51 13.68 -17.20
N LYS A 39 10.74 12.76 -17.75
CA LYS A 39 10.99 11.32 -17.65
C LYS A 39 12.42 10.92 -18.06
N SER A 40 13.00 11.60 -19.05
CA SER A 40 14.37 11.34 -19.52
C SER A 40 15.47 11.83 -18.57
N GLU A 41 15.12 12.62 -17.55
CA GLU A 41 16.04 13.18 -16.54
C GLU A 41 16.06 12.33 -15.27
N LEU A 42 15.20 11.31 -15.19
CA LEU A 42 15.11 10.43 -14.03
C LEU A 42 16.25 9.40 -14.06
N ASP A 43 16.83 9.14 -12.90
CA ASP A 43 17.79 8.06 -12.73
C ASP A 43 17.10 6.68 -12.80
N THR A 44 17.82 5.67 -13.28
CA THR A 44 17.28 4.31 -13.47
C THR A 44 17.98 3.29 -12.57
N PRO A 45 17.27 2.24 -12.09
CA PRO A 45 15.87 1.92 -12.37
C PRO A 45 14.87 2.77 -11.58
N VAL A 46 13.76 3.18 -12.21
CA VAL A 46 12.67 3.94 -11.59
C VAL A 46 11.32 3.39 -12.00
N LEU A 47 10.38 3.32 -11.04
CA LEU A 47 8.97 3.04 -11.32
C LEU A 47 8.27 4.34 -11.71
N TRP A 48 7.77 4.38 -12.93
CA TRP A 48 7.03 5.50 -13.46
C TRP A 48 5.55 5.14 -13.64
N VAL A 49 4.66 5.98 -13.13
CA VAL A 49 3.21 5.79 -13.21
C VAL A 49 2.60 6.88 -14.08
N ASP A 50 1.91 6.49 -15.15
CA ASP A 50 1.06 7.38 -15.92
C ASP A 50 -0.24 7.61 -15.16
N LEU A 51 -0.39 8.78 -14.57
CA LEU A 51 -1.49 9.08 -13.66
C LEU A 51 -2.84 9.06 -14.36
N ASP A 52 -2.93 9.61 -15.59
CA ASP A 52 -4.19 9.66 -16.33
C ASP A 52 -4.68 8.24 -16.66
N LYS A 53 -3.76 7.34 -17.04
CA LYS A 53 -4.10 5.93 -17.29
C LYS A 53 -4.45 5.18 -16.02
N LEU A 54 -3.73 5.44 -14.93
CA LEU A 54 -4.03 4.84 -13.63
C LEU A 54 -5.42 5.21 -13.17
N GLU A 55 -5.76 6.48 -13.17
CA GLU A 55 -7.06 7.00 -12.72
C GLU A 55 -8.19 6.43 -13.59
N ARG A 56 -8.04 6.46 -14.89
CA ARG A 56 -9.01 5.85 -15.82
C ARG A 56 -9.19 4.36 -15.55
N ASN A 57 -8.13 3.61 -15.32
CA ASN A 57 -8.23 2.17 -15.06
C ASN A 57 -8.96 1.89 -13.73
N ILE A 58 -8.71 2.68 -12.70
CA ILE A 58 -9.38 2.57 -11.41
C ILE A 58 -10.86 2.91 -11.55
N GLU A 59 -11.20 3.97 -12.26
CA GLU A 59 -12.59 4.39 -12.54
C GLU A 59 -13.36 3.29 -13.29
N VAL A 60 -12.78 2.73 -14.35
CA VAL A 60 -13.40 1.64 -15.14
C VAL A 60 -13.65 0.42 -14.26
N LEU A 61 -12.69 0.02 -13.41
CA LEU A 61 -12.87 -1.10 -12.49
C LEU A 61 -13.95 -0.80 -11.45
N GLY A 62 -13.93 0.38 -10.84
CA GLY A 62 -14.93 0.80 -9.87
C GLY A 62 -16.35 0.81 -10.45
N ALA A 63 -16.50 1.32 -11.67
CA ALA A 63 -17.77 1.30 -12.39
C ALA A 63 -18.25 -0.14 -12.67
N TYR A 64 -17.36 -1.00 -13.16
CA TYR A 64 -17.67 -2.41 -13.44
C TYR A 64 -18.17 -3.15 -12.18
N PHE A 65 -17.48 -3.05 -11.07
CA PHE A 65 -17.88 -3.72 -9.83
C PHE A 65 -19.17 -3.16 -9.26
N ARG A 66 -19.38 -1.86 -9.35
CA ARG A 66 -20.63 -1.21 -8.94
C ARG A 66 -21.83 -1.67 -9.77
N GLU A 67 -21.66 -1.76 -11.09
CA GLU A 67 -22.69 -2.28 -12.00
C GLU A 67 -23.00 -3.75 -11.75
N ALA A 68 -21.98 -4.55 -11.48
CA ALA A 68 -22.12 -5.97 -11.16
C ALA A 68 -22.71 -6.22 -9.75
N GLY A 69 -22.86 -5.20 -8.91
CA GLY A 69 -23.32 -5.35 -7.52
C GLY A 69 -22.34 -6.11 -6.62
N VAL A 70 -21.04 -6.11 -6.97
CA VAL A 70 -19.99 -6.86 -6.28
C VAL A 70 -19.00 -5.89 -5.64
N SER A 71 -18.69 -6.13 -4.37
CA SER A 71 -17.62 -5.39 -3.68
C SER A 71 -16.24 -5.84 -4.14
N TRP A 72 -15.29 -4.93 -4.16
CA TRP A 72 -13.92 -5.22 -4.56
C TRP A 72 -12.87 -4.70 -3.58
N ARG A 73 -11.71 -5.33 -3.59
CA ARG A 73 -10.61 -5.02 -2.70
C ARG A 73 -9.30 -5.21 -3.46
N PRO A 74 -8.66 -4.12 -3.97
CA PRO A 74 -7.45 -4.22 -4.76
C PRO A 74 -6.28 -4.73 -3.93
N HIS A 75 -5.41 -5.53 -4.55
CA HIS A 75 -4.20 -6.02 -3.94
C HIS A 75 -3.04 -5.02 -4.14
N THR A 76 -2.46 -4.56 -3.03
CA THR A 76 -1.41 -3.53 -3.04
C THR A 76 0.02 -4.05 -3.25
N LYS A 77 0.23 -5.38 -3.28
CA LYS A 77 1.58 -6.00 -3.36
C LYS A 77 2.43 -5.52 -4.54
N GLY A 78 1.79 -5.15 -5.65
CA GLY A 78 2.48 -4.72 -6.87
C GLY A 78 3.04 -3.31 -6.79
N VAL A 79 2.30 -2.39 -6.17
CA VAL A 79 2.65 -0.96 -6.15
C VAL A 79 3.00 -0.43 -4.77
N LYS A 80 2.41 -0.98 -3.70
CA LYS A 80 2.68 -0.63 -2.28
C LYS A 80 2.55 0.87 -1.96
N VAL A 81 1.72 1.61 -2.71
CA VAL A 81 1.56 3.06 -2.59
C VAL A 81 0.20 3.39 -1.99
N PRO A 82 0.14 3.94 -0.78
CA PRO A 82 -1.13 4.30 -0.14
C PRO A 82 -1.97 5.30 -0.94
N ALA A 83 -1.34 6.26 -1.62
CA ALA A 83 -2.06 7.22 -2.45
C ALA A 83 -2.86 6.55 -3.58
N ILE A 84 -2.34 5.49 -4.19
CA ILE A 84 -3.06 4.70 -5.21
C ILE A 84 -4.22 3.92 -4.55
N ALA A 85 -4.01 3.39 -3.36
CA ALA A 85 -5.06 2.72 -2.61
C ALA A 85 -6.22 3.66 -2.28
N HIS A 86 -5.93 4.89 -1.85
CA HIS A 86 -6.96 5.91 -1.61
C HIS A 86 -7.75 6.25 -2.87
N LYS A 87 -7.11 6.35 -4.05
CA LYS A 87 -7.83 6.54 -5.32
C LYS A 87 -8.80 5.39 -5.60
N ALA A 88 -8.40 4.15 -5.35
CA ALA A 88 -9.28 3.00 -5.52
C ALA A 88 -10.47 3.03 -4.52
N MET A 89 -10.26 3.48 -3.29
CA MET A 89 -11.33 3.62 -2.30
C MET A 89 -12.33 4.72 -2.69
N VAL A 90 -11.89 5.81 -3.30
CA VAL A 90 -12.78 6.85 -3.86
C VAL A 90 -13.71 6.24 -4.92
N GLU A 91 -13.22 5.28 -5.71
CA GLU A 91 -14.00 4.57 -6.74
C GLU A 91 -14.74 3.33 -6.19
N GLY A 92 -14.88 3.20 -4.88
CA GLY A 92 -15.73 2.22 -4.23
C GLY A 92 -15.06 0.92 -3.80
N ALA A 93 -13.73 0.86 -3.73
CA ALA A 93 -13.06 -0.25 -3.07
C ALA A 93 -13.35 -0.23 -1.55
N LEU A 94 -13.65 -1.39 -0.96
CA LEU A 94 -13.92 -1.51 0.48
C LEU A 94 -12.72 -1.15 1.36
N GLY A 95 -11.53 -1.41 0.85
CA GLY A 95 -10.25 -1.27 1.52
C GLY A 95 -9.17 -1.90 0.65
N VAL A 96 -8.12 -2.48 1.23
CA VAL A 96 -7.02 -3.06 0.48
C VAL A 96 -6.70 -4.49 0.87
N THR A 97 -6.11 -5.24 -0.06
CA THR A 97 -5.48 -6.52 0.20
C THR A 97 -3.96 -6.35 0.23
N CYS A 98 -3.33 -6.84 1.29
CA CYS A 98 -1.89 -6.84 1.51
C CYS A 98 -1.33 -8.27 1.46
N ALA A 99 -0.07 -8.43 1.03
CA ALA A 99 0.58 -9.74 1.03
C ALA A 99 1.17 -10.10 2.39
N LYS A 100 1.45 -9.14 3.25
CA LYS A 100 2.08 -9.36 4.57
C LYS A 100 1.75 -8.27 5.57
N LEU A 101 1.93 -8.60 6.85
CA LEU A 101 1.63 -7.70 7.97
C LEU A 101 2.32 -6.33 7.86
N GLY A 102 3.60 -6.28 7.46
CA GLY A 102 4.32 -5.01 7.33
C GLY A 102 3.74 -4.08 6.26
N GLU A 103 3.13 -4.61 5.19
CA GLU A 103 2.40 -3.80 4.21
C GLU A 103 1.10 -3.25 4.82
N ALA A 104 0.37 -4.09 5.57
CA ALA A 104 -0.85 -3.69 6.26
C ALA A 104 -0.61 -2.56 7.28
N GLU A 105 0.49 -2.61 8.03
CA GLU A 105 0.88 -1.57 8.97
C GLU A 105 1.11 -0.21 8.28
N ILE A 106 1.76 -0.21 7.11
CA ILE A 106 1.98 1.01 6.31
C ILE A 106 0.67 1.56 5.77
N MET A 107 -0.19 0.70 5.23
CA MET A 107 -1.51 1.10 4.73
C MET A 107 -2.39 1.67 5.86
N ALA A 108 -2.41 1.04 7.01
CA ALA A 108 -3.12 1.54 8.19
C ALA A 108 -2.56 2.89 8.70
N ALA A 109 -1.24 3.05 8.72
CA ALA A 109 -0.60 4.33 9.09
C ALA A 109 -0.97 5.46 8.12
N ALA A 110 -1.28 5.12 6.87
CA ALA A 110 -1.78 6.05 5.86
C ALA A 110 -3.30 6.28 5.90
N GLY A 111 -4.01 5.76 6.93
CA GLY A 111 -5.43 6.00 7.14
C GLY A 111 -6.38 5.01 6.47
N ILE A 112 -5.88 3.89 5.95
CA ILE A 112 -6.74 2.82 5.41
C ILE A 112 -7.23 1.95 6.57
N THR A 113 -8.54 1.83 6.71
CA THR A 113 -9.19 1.23 7.89
C THR A 113 -9.73 -0.18 7.68
N ASP A 114 -9.83 -0.66 6.46
CA ASP A 114 -10.26 -2.03 6.12
C ASP A 114 -9.18 -2.75 5.32
N ILE A 115 -8.56 -3.77 5.92
CA ILE A 115 -7.38 -4.43 5.37
C ILE A 115 -7.54 -5.95 5.45
N LEU A 116 -7.35 -6.60 4.30
CA LEU A 116 -7.18 -8.04 4.21
C LEU A 116 -5.70 -8.38 4.04
N ILE A 117 -5.14 -9.17 4.93
CA ILE A 117 -3.83 -9.80 4.71
C ILE A 117 -4.09 -11.18 4.11
N ALA A 118 -4.00 -11.28 2.78
CA ALA A 118 -4.24 -12.52 2.05
C ALA A 118 -3.04 -13.48 2.18
N ASN A 119 -2.69 -13.79 3.41
CA ASN A 119 -1.57 -14.68 3.76
C ASN A 119 -1.68 -15.08 5.24
N GLN A 120 -0.99 -16.15 5.61
CA GLN A 120 -0.86 -16.57 6.99
C GLN A 120 0.10 -15.65 7.75
N VAL A 121 -0.30 -15.25 8.95
CA VAL A 121 0.56 -14.52 9.87
C VAL A 121 0.96 -15.47 10.99
N VAL A 122 2.22 -15.88 11.02
CA VAL A 122 2.71 -16.92 11.95
C VAL A 122 3.83 -16.40 12.82
N GLY A 123 3.74 -16.70 14.11
CA GLY A 123 4.78 -16.47 15.10
C GLY A 123 4.47 -15.31 16.09
N PRO A 124 4.94 -15.43 17.35
CA PRO A 124 4.50 -14.61 18.47
C PRO A 124 4.74 -13.10 18.28
N ARG A 125 5.87 -12.73 17.66
CA ARG A 125 6.16 -11.31 17.35
C ARG A 125 5.18 -10.72 16.35
N LYS A 126 4.73 -11.52 15.37
CA LYS A 126 3.76 -11.06 14.38
C LYS A 126 2.36 -11.02 14.97
N TYR A 127 1.98 -11.99 15.81
CA TYR A 127 0.70 -11.96 16.51
C TYR A 127 0.55 -10.70 17.36
N LEU A 128 1.58 -10.33 18.15
CA LEU A 128 1.55 -9.11 18.93
C LEU A 128 1.37 -7.85 18.07
N ARG A 129 2.05 -7.76 16.94
CA ARG A 129 1.90 -6.64 15.99
C ARG A 129 0.51 -6.62 15.36
N LEU A 130 0.01 -7.77 14.94
CA LEU A 130 -1.32 -7.92 14.33
C LEU A 130 -2.43 -7.48 15.29
N VAL A 131 -2.45 -7.99 16.52
CA VAL A 131 -3.47 -7.61 17.51
C VAL A 131 -3.40 -6.13 17.88
N ASN A 132 -2.19 -5.53 17.91
CA ASN A 132 -2.05 -4.09 18.08
C ASN A 132 -2.59 -3.30 16.88
N LEU A 133 -2.45 -3.83 15.66
CA LEU A 133 -3.01 -3.23 14.45
C LEU A 133 -4.55 -3.28 14.48
N CYS A 134 -5.14 -4.41 14.88
CA CYS A 134 -6.59 -4.61 15.00
C CYS A 134 -7.27 -3.66 16.01
N ARG A 135 -6.52 -3.02 16.90
CA ARG A 135 -7.07 -1.98 17.80
C ARG A 135 -7.45 -0.68 17.08
N ARG A 136 -6.98 -0.48 15.87
CA ARG A 136 -7.12 0.78 15.12
C ARG A 136 -7.84 0.61 13.81
N VAL A 137 -7.73 -0.56 13.21
CA VAL A 137 -8.28 -0.84 11.88
C VAL A 137 -8.88 -2.25 11.84
N ASP A 138 -9.86 -2.46 10.98
CA ASP A 138 -10.46 -3.76 10.73
C ASP A 138 -9.51 -4.61 9.86
N VAL A 139 -8.92 -5.65 10.46
CA VAL A 139 -7.98 -6.53 9.78
C VAL A 139 -8.52 -7.94 9.70
N LYS A 140 -8.46 -8.49 8.50
CA LYS A 140 -8.76 -9.89 8.21
C LYS A 140 -7.50 -10.60 7.74
N ILE A 141 -7.31 -11.87 8.16
CA ILE A 141 -6.17 -12.70 7.74
C ILE A 141 -6.63 -14.09 7.30
N ALA A 142 -5.81 -14.75 6.49
CA ALA A 142 -5.98 -16.17 6.20
C ALA A 142 -5.37 -17.02 7.31
N VAL A 143 -6.08 -18.08 7.73
CA VAL A 143 -5.60 -19.08 8.68
C VAL A 143 -5.79 -20.47 8.08
N ASP A 144 -4.76 -21.30 8.16
CA ASP A 144 -4.73 -22.65 7.56
C ASP A 144 -4.37 -23.76 8.56
N SER A 145 -4.23 -23.45 9.84
CA SER A 145 -3.97 -24.45 10.87
C SER A 145 -4.58 -24.11 12.23
N ASP A 146 -4.98 -25.14 12.96
CA ASP A 146 -5.53 -25.01 14.32
C ASP A 146 -4.48 -24.44 15.29
N ALA A 147 -3.21 -24.76 15.12
CA ALA A 147 -2.15 -24.23 15.96
C ALA A 147 -2.02 -22.70 15.78
N THR A 148 -2.01 -22.21 14.55
CA THR A 148 -2.00 -20.76 14.27
C THR A 148 -3.26 -20.08 14.80
N LEU A 149 -4.41 -20.71 14.67
CA LEU A 149 -5.67 -20.18 15.18
C LEU A 149 -5.67 -20.09 16.71
N ALA A 150 -5.18 -21.10 17.40
CA ALA A 150 -5.10 -21.13 18.87
C ALA A 150 -4.14 -20.03 19.39
N ASP A 151 -2.93 -19.94 18.83
CA ASP A 151 -1.94 -18.94 19.23
C ASP A 151 -2.44 -17.51 19.00
N LEU A 152 -3.05 -17.27 17.84
CA LEU A 152 -3.61 -15.96 17.51
C LEU A 152 -4.81 -15.63 18.41
N GLY A 153 -5.68 -16.61 18.66
CA GLY A 153 -6.83 -16.48 19.55
C GLY A 153 -6.39 -16.07 20.98
N GLN A 154 -5.34 -16.71 21.51
CA GLN A 154 -4.79 -16.34 22.80
C GLN A 154 -4.29 -14.88 22.80
N ALA A 155 -3.52 -14.48 21.79
CA ALA A 155 -3.03 -13.11 21.68
C ALA A 155 -4.16 -12.08 21.55
N ALA A 156 -5.24 -12.41 20.83
CA ALA A 156 -6.41 -11.55 20.68
C ALA A 156 -7.16 -11.37 22.00
N VAL A 157 -7.36 -12.44 22.77
CA VAL A 157 -8.00 -12.41 24.10
C VAL A 157 -7.19 -11.56 25.07
N GLU A 158 -5.87 -11.76 25.15
CA GLU A 158 -4.97 -10.98 26.02
C GLU A 158 -5.03 -9.48 25.73
N LYS A 159 -5.20 -9.09 24.49
CA LYS A 159 -5.29 -7.69 24.05
C LYS A 159 -6.69 -7.15 23.93
N ARG A 160 -7.72 -7.99 24.14
CA ARG A 160 -9.16 -7.65 24.03
C ARG A 160 -9.48 -7.02 22.68
N VAL A 161 -9.09 -7.69 21.60
CA VAL A 161 -9.34 -7.29 20.23
C VAL A 161 -9.98 -8.42 19.44
N GLU A 162 -10.65 -8.07 18.37
CA GLU A 162 -11.13 -9.01 17.37
C GLU A 162 -10.20 -9.03 16.16
N VAL A 163 -10.00 -10.21 15.60
CA VAL A 163 -9.24 -10.42 14.36
C VAL A 163 -10.14 -11.16 13.39
N GLY A 164 -10.39 -10.59 12.22
CA GLY A 164 -11.14 -11.26 11.17
C GLY A 164 -10.37 -12.47 10.62
N ILE A 165 -11.05 -13.58 10.38
CA ILE A 165 -10.45 -14.82 9.88
C ILE A 165 -11.17 -15.27 8.61
N LEU A 166 -10.41 -15.73 7.62
CA LEU A 166 -10.85 -16.37 6.39
C LEU A 166 -10.28 -17.77 6.29
#